data_2e23339a1f45e015bace8826ba961e3a
#
_entry.id   2e23339a1f45e015bace8826ba961e3a
#
_cell.length_a   1.000
_cell.length_b   1.000
_cell.length_c   1.000
_cell.angle_alpha   90.00
_cell.angle_beta   90.00
_cell.angle_gamma   90.00
#
_symmetry.space_group_name_H-M   'P 1'
#
loop_
_entity.id
_entity.type
_entity.pdbx_description
1 polymer ?
#
loop_
_entity_poly.entity_id
_entity_poly.type
_entity_poly.pdbx_seq_one_letter_code
_entity_poly.pdbx_strand_id
1 'polypeptide(L)'
;LSFAVRELGCIAGINITASHNPPEYNGYKVYWEDGAQFTPPHDKGVLEEVLAIEDLSTVKTTSEEEALRSGKFQVIGKEIDDKYIENVKAQVVNQDAIDRMQKDITIIYTPLHGTGNIPARRVMKELGFENVYVVPEQELPDGNFPTVSYPNPEAEEAFALGLKLAKEKNADLVLATDPDADRLGVYVKDAKTGEYHPLTGNMSGSLLCDYVLGQKQAKGLEKQAEAEEKAAETGAKETFVYAAVDPDRAYGFVAVAAG
;
A
#
# COMPACT_ATOMS: atom_id res chain seq x y z
N LEU A 1 -7.05 5.00 0.70
CA LEU A 1 -7.62 6.33 1.00
C LEU A 1 -7.29 7.34 -0.10
N SER A 2 -6.02 7.58 -0.45
CA SER A 2 -5.57 8.54 -1.48
C SER A 2 -6.36 8.42 -2.80
N PHE A 3 -6.51 7.19 -3.31
CA PHE A 3 -7.32 6.92 -4.49
C PHE A 3 -8.78 7.38 -4.31
N ALA A 4 -9.42 7.03 -3.19
CA ALA A 4 -10.81 7.39 -2.93
C ALA A 4 -11.01 8.91 -2.80
N VAL A 5 -10.07 9.62 -2.18
CA VAL A 5 -10.10 11.09 -2.08
C VAL A 5 -10.17 11.72 -3.47
N ARG A 6 -9.30 11.29 -4.38
CA ARG A 6 -9.25 11.81 -5.76
C ARG A 6 -10.45 11.36 -6.59
N GLU A 7 -10.81 10.09 -6.52
CA GLU A 7 -11.91 9.52 -7.31
C GLU A 7 -13.27 10.14 -6.96
N LEU A 8 -13.48 10.47 -5.68
CA LEU A 8 -14.72 11.06 -5.18
C LEU A 8 -14.68 12.60 -5.15
N GLY A 9 -13.56 13.23 -5.50
CA GLY A 9 -13.41 14.68 -5.43
C GLY A 9 -13.53 15.25 -4.01
N CYS A 10 -13.02 14.51 -3.02
CA CYS A 10 -13.07 14.95 -1.62
C CYS A 10 -12.11 16.13 -1.40
N ILE A 11 -12.50 17.06 -0.52
CA ILE A 11 -11.64 18.19 -0.12
C ILE A 11 -10.53 17.76 0.85
N ALA A 12 -10.70 16.65 1.56
CA ALA A 12 -9.72 16.07 2.47
C ALA A 12 -10.03 14.60 2.74
N GLY A 13 -9.06 13.87 3.27
CA GLY A 13 -9.20 12.50 3.74
C GLY A 13 -8.54 12.31 5.11
N ILE A 14 -9.10 11.40 5.90
CA ILE A 14 -8.54 11.03 7.21
C ILE A 14 -8.40 9.51 7.25
N ASN A 15 -7.23 9.03 7.66
CA ASN A 15 -6.96 7.64 7.95
C ASN A 15 -6.63 7.47 9.42
N ILE A 16 -7.44 6.71 10.14
CA ILE A 16 -7.20 6.40 11.57
C ILE A 16 -6.33 5.15 11.62
N THR A 17 -5.06 5.34 11.99
CA THR A 17 -4.07 4.26 11.99
C THR A 17 -2.87 4.60 12.85
N ALA A 18 -2.32 3.60 13.54
CA ALA A 18 -0.99 3.65 14.13
C ALA A 18 0.06 2.97 13.22
N SER A 19 -0.29 2.65 11.95
CA SER A 19 0.55 1.92 11.01
C SER A 19 0.99 0.56 11.62
N HIS A 20 2.28 0.35 11.73
CA HIS A 20 2.90 -0.88 12.25
C HIS A 20 3.31 -0.79 13.73
N ASN A 21 2.87 0.23 14.46
CA ASN A 21 3.17 0.38 15.88
C ASN A 21 2.38 -0.63 16.72
N PRO A 22 2.83 -0.90 17.97
CA PRO A 22 2.11 -1.74 18.93
C PRO A 22 0.68 -1.26 19.20
N PRO A 23 -0.21 -2.14 19.70
CA PRO A 23 -1.66 -1.89 19.81
C PRO A 23 -2.06 -0.74 20.74
N GLU A 24 -1.18 -0.35 21.68
CA GLU A 24 -1.40 0.79 22.58
C GLU A 24 -1.27 2.15 21.89
N TYR A 25 -0.73 2.20 20.69
CA TYR A 25 -0.59 3.43 19.89
C TYR A 25 -1.82 3.64 19.02
N ASN A 26 -2.15 4.90 18.80
CA ASN A 26 -3.14 5.32 17.82
C ASN A 26 -2.72 6.64 17.19
N GLY A 27 -3.40 7.04 16.11
CA GLY A 27 -3.13 8.29 15.41
C GLY A 27 -4.04 8.46 14.21
N TYR A 28 -3.83 9.54 13.51
CA TYR A 28 -4.49 9.77 12.23
C TYR A 28 -3.56 10.47 11.24
N LYS A 29 -3.70 10.10 9.98
CA LYS A 29 -3.03 10.72 8.84
C LYS A 29 -4.06 11.58 8.11
N VAL A 30 -3.76 12.83 7.82
CA VAL A 30 -4.63 13.77 7.10
C VAL A 30 -4.11 13.93 5.67
N TYR A 31 -5.03 13.89 4.71
CA TYR A 31 -4.75 13.97 3.28
C TYR A 31 -5.50 15.16 2.66
N TRP A 32 -4.87 15.80 1.69
CA TRP A 32 -5.46 16.89 0.91
C TRP A 32 -6.29 16.38 -0.27
N GLU A 33 -6.90 17.29 -1.01
CA GLU A 33 -7.74 16.97 -2.18
C GLU A 33 -6.98 16.22 -3.30
N ASP A 34 -5.67 16.38 -3.39
CA ASP A 34 -4.79 15.68 -4.32
C ASP A 34 -4.48 14.22 -3.91
N GLY A 35 -4.93 13.81 -2.71
CA GLY A 35 -4.68 12.50 -2.13
C GLY A 35 -3.32 12.34 -1.47
N ALA A 36 -2.50 13.40 -1.35
CA ALA A 36 -1.25 13.39 -0.61
C ALA A 36 -1.45 13.73 0.87
N GLN A 37 -0.56 13.24 1.74
CA GLN A 37 -0.56 13.65 3.14
C GLN A 37 -0.24 15.13 3.27
N PHE A 38 -0.83 15.77 4.27
CA PHE A 38 -0.54 17.17 4.58
C PHE A 38 0.94 17.36 4.90
N THR A 39 1.48 18.42 4.32
CA THR A 39 2.84 18.89 4.56
C THR A 39 2.81 20.32 5.12
N PRO A 40 3.93 20.83 5.69
CA PRO A 40 4.00 22.20 6.14
C PRO A 40 3.60 23.21 5.04
N PRO A 41 2.82 24.26 5.38
CA PRO A 41 2.36 24.65 6.73
C PRO A 41 1.03 24.03 7.18
N HIS A 42 0.34 23.26 6.35
CA HIS A 42 -1.04 22.82 6.58
C HIS A 42 -1.16 21.79 7.70
N ASP A 43 -0.17 20.90 7.85
CA ASP A 43 -0.08 19.92 8.95
C ASP A 43 -0.09 20.61 10.33
N LYS A 44 0.67 21.71 10.46
CA LYS A 44 0.71 22.53 11.68
C LYS A 44 -0.61 23.21 11.94
N GLY A 45 -1.24 23.79 10.90
CA GLY A 45 -2.54 24.45 11.03
C GLY A 45 -3.61 23.49 11.55
N VAL A 46 -3.68 22.26 11.04
CA VAL A 46 -4.62 21.24 11.55
C VAL A 46 -4.31 20.89 13.00
N LEU A 47 -3.04 20.72 13.35
CA LEU A 47 -2.65 20.40 14.74
C LEU A 47 -3.00 21.55 15.70
N GLU A 48 -2.80 22.80 15.31
CA GLU A 48 -3.15 23.98 16.10
C GLU A 48 -4.66 24.04 16.38
N GLU A 49 -5.52 23.78 15.39
CA GLU A 49 -6.96 23.72 15.55
C GLU A 49 -7.40 22.57 16.49
N VAL A 50 -6.78 21.40 16.38
CA VAL A 50 -7.05 20.25 17.26
C VAL A 50 -6.66 20.58 18.71
N LEU A 51 -5.47 21.18 18.91
CA LEU A 51 -4.98 21.53 20.25
C LEU A 51 -5.74 22.71 20.89
N ALA A 52 -6.42 23.53 20.09
CA ALA A 52 -7.26 24.61 20.60
C ALA A 52 -8.61 24.12 21.19
N ILE A 53 -8.95 22.85 21.01
CA ILE A 53 -10.15 22.26 21.62
C ILE A 53 -9.86 21.89 23.08
N GLU A 54 -10.23 22.77 23.99
CA GLU A 54 -10.07 22.57 25.43
C GLU A 54 -11.20 21.68 26.02
N ASP A 55 -12.41 21.73 25.46
CA ASP A 55 -13.57 20.97 25.90
C ASP A 55 -14.16 20.18 24.73
N LEU A 56 -14.04 18.85 24.78
CA LEU A 56 -14.56 17.94 23.76
C LEU A 56 -16.07 18.01 23.60
N SER A 57 -16.82 18.49 24.60
CA SER A 57 -18.27 18.66 24.50
C SER A 57 -18.68 19.75 23.49
N THR A 58 -17.75 20.64 23.14
CA THR A 58 -17.97 21.68 22.12
C THR A 58 -17.90 21.16 20.70
N VAL A 59 -17.38 19.96 20.49
CA VAL A 59 -17.29 19.32 19.16
C VAL A 59 -18.70 18.98 18.68
N LYS A 60 -19.05 19.52 17.50
CA LYS A 60 -20.37 19.27 16.91
C LYS A 60 -20.47 17.82 16.45
N THR A 61 -21.49 17.13 16.94
CA THR A 61 -21.79 15.74 16.60
C THR A 61 -23.21 15.60 16.08
N THR A 62 -23.49 14.49 15.40
CA THR A 62 -24.82 14.06 15.01
C THR A 62 -24.89 12.54 15.13
N SER A 63 -26.11 11.99 15.16
CA SER A 63 -26.27 10.54 15.11
C SER A 63 -25.98 10.01 13.71
N GLU A 64 -25.54 8.75 13.61
CA GLU A 64 -25.34 8.07 12.33
C GLU A 64 -26.62 8.05 11.50
N GLU A 65 -27.76 7.75 12.14
CA GLU A 65 -29.08 7.73 11.48
C GLU A 65 -29.41 9.08 10.83
N GLU A 66 -29.20 10.19 11.54
CA GLU A 66 -29.45 11.52 11.01
C GLU A 66 -28.46 11.88 9.89
N ALA A 67 -27.19 11.50 10.04
CA ALA A 67 -26.17 11.74 9.02
C ALA A 67 -26.47 10.98 7.72
N LEU A 68 -26.88 9.72 7.81
CA LEU A 68 -27.34 8.92 6.66
C LEU A 68 -28.59 9.52 6.03
N ARG A 69 -29.63 9.85 6.84
CA ARG A 69 -30.88 10.40 6.38
C ARG A 69 -30.72 11.75 5.67
N SER A 70 -29.82 12.59 6.16
CA SER A 70 -29.53 13.90 5.57
C SER A 70 -28.58 13.85 4.38
N GLY A 71 -28.05 12.67 4.02
CA GLY A 71 -27.05 12.52 2.95
C GLY A 71 -25.66 13.05 3.29
N LYS A 72 -25.41 13.38 4.57
CA LYS A 72 -24.10 13.88 5.03
C LYS A 72 -23.10 12.76 5.32
N PHE A 73 -23.56 11.53 5.37
CA PHE A 73 -22.73 10.35 5.56
C PHE A 73 -23.10 9.30 4.51
N GLN A 74 -22.10 8.74 3.88
CA GLN A 74 -22.25 7.67 2.90
C GLN A 74 -21.14 6.65 3.10
N VAL A 75 -21.52 5.39 3.17
CA VAL A 75 -20.56 4.28 3.15
C VAL A 75 -20.26 3.96 1.69
N ILE A 76 -18.99 4.11 1.29
CA ILE A 76 -18.51 3.68 -0.02
C ILE A 76 -18.20 2.18 0.01
N GLY A 77 -18.33 1.51 -1.12
CA GLY A 77 -18.19 0.06 -1.19
C GLY A 77 -17.59 -0.40 -2.51
N LYS A 78 -18.18 -1.47 -3.03
CA LYS A 78 -17.66 -2.23 -4.16
C LYS A 78 -17.35 -1.39 -5.40
N GLU A 79 -18.10 -0.34 -5.68
CA GLU A 79 -17.88 0.51 -6.86
C GLU A 79 -16.54 1.25 -6.82
N ILE A 80 -16.10 1.66 -5.63
CA ILE A 80 -14.78 2.29 -5.45
C ILE A 80 -13.68 1.23 -5.38
N ASP A 81 -13.94 0.11 -4.72
CA ASP A 81 -13.00 -1.02 -4.69
C ASP A 81 -12.71 -1.54 -6.09
N ASP A 82 -13.73 -1.70 -6.94
CA ASP A 82 -13.56 -2.18 -8.32
C ASP A 82 -12.67 -1.23 -9.12
N LYS A 83 -12.91 0.07 -9.06
CA LYS A 83 -12.09 1.08 -9.72
C LYS A 83 -10.65 1.08 -9.21
N TYR A 84 -10.47 0.94 -7.89
CA TYR A 84 -9.14 0.84 -7.30
C TYR A 84 -8.39 -0.41 -7.79
N ILE A 85 -9.02 -1.57 -7.77
CA ILE A 85 -8.44 -2.83 -8.25
C ILE A 85 -8.06 -2.74 -9.75
N GLU A 86 -8.92 -2.18 -10.60
CA GLU A 86 -8.59 -1.94 -12.00
C GLU A 86 -7.38 -1.00 -12.15
N ASN A 87 -7.29 0.06 -11.36
CA ASN A 87 -6.14 0.95 -11.36
C ASN A 87 -4.85 0.22 -10.95
N VAL A 88 -4.91 -0.65 -9.93
CA VAL A 88 -3.75 -1.46 -9.50
C VAL A 88 -3.34 -2.45 -10.60
N LYS A 89 -4.29 -3.15 -11.23
CA LYS A 89 -4.02 -4.07 -12.33
C LYS A 89 -3.39 -3.37 -13.54
N ALA A 90 -3.79 -2.14 -13.81
CA ALA A 90 -3.21 -1.32 -14.88
C ALA A 90 -1.71 -1.01 -14.67
N GLN A 91 -1.17 -1.18 -13.44
CA GLN A 91 0.26 -1.04 -13.17
C GLN A 91 1.10 -2.25 -13.61
N VAL A 92 0.50 -3.30 -14.10
CA VAL A 92 1.21 -4.47 -14.62
C VAL A 92 1.98 -4.08 -15.89
N VAL A 93 3.31 -4.08 -15.78
CA VAL A 93 4.20 -3.70 -16.90
C VAL A 93 4.59 -4.88 -17.80
N ASN A 94 4.34 -6.12 -17.37
CA ASN A 94 4.67 -7.32 -18.15
C ASN A 94 3.65 -8.43 -17.90
N GLN A 95 2.58 -8.45 -18.68
CA GLN A 95 1.53 -9.47 -18.59
C GLN A 95 2.06 -10.87 -18.93
N ASP A 96 2.94 -10.99 -19.91
CA ASP A 96 3.50 -12.30 -20.34
C ASP A 96 4.26 -12.99 -19.20
N ALA A 97 4.91 -12.23 -18.31
CA ALA A 97 5.57 -12.81 -17.16
C ALA A 97 4.56 -13.40 -16.15
N ILE A 98 3.44 -12.71 -15.93
CA ILE A 98 2.34 -13.19 -15.09
C ILE A 98 1.75 -14.46 -15.70
N ASP A 99 1.39 -14.44 -16.98
CA ASP A 99 0.76 -15.55 -17.67
C ASP A 99 1.61 -16.83 -17.65
N ARG A 100 2.95 -16.69 -17.66
CA ARG A 100 3.86 -17.83 -17.53
C ARG A 100 3.95 -18.39 -16.11
N MET A 101 3.79 -17.55 -15.08
CA MET A 101 4.10 -17.92 -13.70
C MET A 101 2.87 -18.12 -12.81
N GLN A 102 1.73 -17.55 -13.17
CA GLN A 102 0.54 -17.48 -12.31
C GLN A 102 0.01 -18.83 -11.81
N LYS A 103 0.29 -19.92 -12.53
CA LYS A 103 -0.14 -21.29 -12.17
C LYS A 103 0.93 -22.05 -11.40
N ASP A 104 2.19 -21.71 -11.57
CA ASP A 104 3.31 -22.48 -11.03
C ASP A 104 3.85 -21.86 -9.73
N ILE A 105 3.89 -20.52 -9.62
CA ILE A 105 4.41 -19.84 -8.44
C ILE A 105 3.49 -20.05 -7.24
N THR A 106 4.08 -20.40 -6.10
CA THR A 106 3.37 -20.52 -4.83
C THR A 106 3.73 -19.36 -3.91
N ILE A 107 2.72 -18.62 -3.47
CA ILE A 107 2.85 -17.42 -2.65
C ILE A 107 2.16 -17.62 -1.32
N ILE A 108 2.87 -17.36 -0.22
CA ILE A 108 2.25 -17.16 1.09
C ILE A 108 2.06 -15.67 1.30
N TYR A 109 0.90 -15.28 1.79
CA TYR A 109 0.59 -13.90 2.11
C TYR A 109 0.10 -13.76 3.55
N THR A 110 0.59 -12.76 4.25
CA THR A 110 0.04 -12.33 5.53
C THR A 110 -0.29 -10.85 5.52
N PRO A 111 -1.53 -10.47 5.86
CA PRO A 111 -1.92 -9.08 6.07
C PRO A 111 -1.55 -8.55 7.45
N LEU A 112 -0.93 -9.35 8.32
CA LEU A 112 -0.63 -9.01 9.71
C LEU A 112 -1.85 -8.40 10.44
N HIS A 113 -2.99 -9.08 10.36
CA HIS A 113 -4.29 -8.64 10.91
C HIS A 113 -4.82 -7.31 10.32
N GLY A 114 -4.32 -6.90 9.16
CA GLY A 114 -4.56 -5.58 8.58
C GLY A 114 -5.51 -5.54 7.39
N THR A 115 -5.65 -4.34 6.84
CA THR A 115 -6.59 -4.00 5.76
C THR A 115 -6.17 -4.53 4.39
N GLY A 116 -4.90 -4.92 4.22
CA GLY A 116 -4.37 -5.47 2.97
C GLY A 116 -4.99 -6.82 2.56
N ASN A 117 -5.61 -7.55 3.49
CA ASN A 117 -6.18 -8.88 3.26
C ASN A 117 -7.04 -8.96 1.99
N ILE A 118 -8.09 -8.15 1.92
CA ILE A 118 -9.05 -8.19 0.81
C ILE A 118 -8.44 -7.70 -0.50
N PRO A 119 -7.87 -6.48 -0.58
CA PRO A 119 -7.41 -5.94 -1.86
C PRO A 119 -6.21 -6.68 -2.43
N ALA A 120 -5.21 -7.07 -1.62
CA ALA A 120 -4.05 -7.79 -2.11
C ALA A 120 -4.42 -9.17 -2.67
N ARG A 121 -5.23 -9.93 -1.95
CA ARG A 121 -5.70 -11.26 -2.42
C ARG A 121 -6.58 -11.14 -3.65
N ARG A 122 -7.43 -10.12 -3.71
CA ARG A 122 -8.29 -9.87 -4.86
C ARG A 122 -7.45 -9.57 -6.11
N VAL A 123 -6.46 -8.69 -6.02
CA VAL A 123 -5.57 -8.39 -7.16
C VAL A 123 -4.83 -9.63 -7.62
N MET A 124 -4.22 -10.40 -6.72
CA MET A 124 -3.51 -11.64 -7.09
C MET A 124 -4.45 -12.64 -7.78
N LYS A 125 -5.66 -12.81 -7.25
CA LYS A 125 -6.67 -13.70 -7.85
C LYS A 125 -7.11 -13.22 -9.23
N GLU A 126 -7.38 -11.94 -9.41
CA GLU A 126 -7.83 -11.37 -10.69
C GLU A 126 -6.71 -11.34 -11.73
N LEU A 127 -5.43 -11.34 -11.31
CA LEU A 127 -4.27 -11.55 -12.17
C LEU A 127 -4.01 -13.04 -12.49
N GLY A 128 -4.82 -13.96 -11.94
CA GLY A 128 -4.77 -15.38 -12.28
C GLY A 128 -3.82 -16.23 -11.42
N PHE A 129 -3.24 -15.69 -10.32
CA PHE A 129 -2.43 -16.49 -9.41
C PHE A 129 -3.29 -17.53 -8.70
N GLU A 130 -3.00 -18.81 -8.93
CA GLU A 130 -3.81 -19.93 -8.42
C GLU A 130 -3.33 -20.41 -7.02
N ASN A 131 -2.03 -20.32 -6.73
CA ASN A 131 -1.43 -20.86 -5.52
C ASN A 131 -1.08 -19.75 -4.52
N VAL A 132 -2.07 -18.99 -4.07
CA VAL A 132 -1.92 -17.96 -3.03
C VAL A 132 -2.57 -18.44 -1.75
N TYR A 133 -1.77 -18.62 -0.69
CA TYR A 133 -2.23 -19.09 0.61
C TYR A 133 -2.05 -17.98 1.65
N VAL A 134 -3.13 -17.61 2.33
CA VAL A 134 -3.06 -16.66 3.44
C VAL A 134 -2.69 -17.40 4.74
N VAL A 135 -1.94 -16.72 5.62
CA VAL A 135 -1.67 -17.21 6.99
C VAL A 135 -2.96 -17.13 7.81
N PRO A 136 -3.58 -18.25 8.17
CA PRO A 136 -4.93 -18.25 8.76
C PRO A 136 -5.02 -17.47 10.09
N GLU A 137 -3.97 -17.56 10.91
CA GLU A 137 -3.91 -16.92 12.23
C GLU A 137 -3.79 -15.41 12.14
N GLN A 138 -3.37 -14.88 10.98
CA GLN A 138 -3.13 -13.44 10.72
C GLN A 138 -4.09 -12.84 9.69
N GLU A 139 -5.04 -13.64 9.18
CA GLU A 139 -5.96 -13.25 8.10
C GLU A 139 -6.96 -12.17 8.54
N LEU A 140 -7.59 -12.40 9.68
CA LEU A 140 -8.66 -11.52 10.13
C LEU A 140 -8.13 -10.29 10.87
N PRO A 141 -8.77 -9.12 10.70
CA PRO A 141 -8.39 -7.92 11.43
C PRO A 141 -8.49 -8.13 12.95
N ASP A 142 -7.41 -7.80 13.66
CA ASP A 142 -7.39 -7.78 15.12
C ASP A 142 -6.41 -6.70 15.60
N GLY A 143 -6.94 -5.65 16.21
CA GLY A 143 -6.15 -4.52 16.73
C GLY A 143 -5.25 -4.86 17.92
N ASN A 144 -5.36 -6.05 18.49
CA ASN A 144 -4.45 -6.52 19.55
C ASN A 144 -3.23 -7.26 19.00
N PHE A 145 -3.18 -7.57 17.70
CA PHE A 145 -2.08 -8.27 17.04
C PHE A 145 -1.58 -9.52 17.77
N PRO A 146 -2.45 -10.50 18.08
CA PRO A 146 -2.15 -11.59 19.03
C PRO A 146 -1.01 -12.51 18.59
N THR A 147 -0.54 -12.41 17.36
CA THR A 147 0.49 -13.29 16.78
C THR A 147 1.86 -12.65 16.68
N VAL A 148 1.98 -11.36 16.98
CA VAL A 148 3.24 -10.59 16.88
C VAL A 148 3.31 -9.53 17.98
N SER A 149 4.51 -9.17 18.42
CA SER A 149 4.69 -8.09 19.39
C SER A 149 4.37 -6.71 18.80
N TYR A 150 4.62 -6.54 17.53
CA TYR A 150 4.16 -5.40 16.70
C TYR A 150 4.12 -5.81 15.21
N PRO A 151 3.15 -5.31 14.43
CA PRO A 151 2.87 -5.80 13.08
C PRO A 151 3.75 -5.13 12.01
N ASN A 152 5.08 -5.17 12.17
CA ASN A 152 6.03 -4.58 11.23
C ASN A 152 6.57 -5.64 10.25
N PRO A 153 6.31 -5.52 8.94
CA PRO A 153 6.78 -6.48 7.94
C PRO A 153 8.31 -6.41 7.68
N GLU A 154 9.04 -5.57 8.37
CA GLU A 154 10.51 -5.58 8.40
C GLU A 154 11.06 -6.46 9.53
N ALA A 155 10.21 -6.85 10.50
CA ALA A 155 10.61 -7.69 11.62
C ALA A 155 10.51 -9.18 11.25
N GLU A 156 11.55 -9.95 11.59
CA GLU A 156 11.59 -11.40 11.34
C GLU A 156 10.42 -12.14 12.04
N GLU A 157 10.04 -11.69 13.24
CA GLU A 157 8.91 -12.22 14.01
C GLU A 157 7.61 -12.20 13.21
N ALA A 158 7.36 -11.14 12.43
CA ALA A 158 6.15 -11.00 11.63
C ALA A 158 5.99 -12.10 10.57
N PHE A 159 7.10 -12.68 10.13
CA PHE A 159 7.13 -13.75 9.14
C PHE A 159 7.12 -15.16 9.72
N ALA A 160 7.23 -15.34 11.03
CA ALA A 160 7.39 -16.68 11.65
C ALA A 160 6.31 -17.67 11.20
N LEU A 161 5.03 -17.28 11.24
CA LEU A 161 3.91 -18.11 10.79
C LEU A 161 3.89 -18.29 9.27
N GLY A 162 4.18 -17.22 8.53
CA GLY A 162 4.28 -17.26 7.07
C GLY A 162 5.39 -18.19 6.59
N LEU A 163 6.57 -18.14 7.19
CA LEU A 163 7.68 -19.02 6.86
C LEU A 163 7.42 -20.49 7.23
N LYS A 164 6.68 -20.74 8.33
CA LYS A 164 6.22 -22.07 8.67
C LYS A 164 5.30 -22.63 7.58
N LEU A 165 4.28 -21.86 7.19
CA LEU A 165 3.36 -22.26 6.13
C LEU A 165 4.07 -22.38 4.77
N ALA A 166 5.06 -21.52 4.49
CA ALA A 166 5.86 -21.58 3.27
C ALA A 166 6.64 -22.89 3.15
N LYS A 167 7.22 -23.37 4.25
CA LYS A 167 7.89 -24.68 4.28
C LYS A 167 6.92 -25.84 4.03
N GLU A 168 5.72 -25.77 4.61
CA GLU A 168 4.66 -26.78 4.44
C GLU A 168 4.15 -26.84 2.99
N LYS A 169 3.99 -25.68 2.37
CA LYS A 169 3.50 -25.54 0.99
C LYS A 169 4.60 -25.56 -0.07
N ASN A 170 5.87 -25.60 0.34
CA ASN A 170 7.03 -25.48 -0.53
C ASN A 170 6.97 -24.16 -1.37
N ALA A 171 6.53 -23.06 -0.75
CA ALA A 171 6.27 -21.80 -1.44
C ALA A 171 7.55 -21.12 -1.94
N ASP A 172 7.43 -20.33 -3.00
CA ASP A 172 8.53 -19.57 -3.61
C ASP A 172 8.71 -18.22 -2.94
N LEU A 173 7.60 -17.60 -2.51
CA LEU A 173 7.57 -16.26 -1.91
C LEU A 173 6.73 -16.25 -0.64
N VAL A 174 7.14 -15.39 0.31
CA VAL A 174 6.30 -14.97 1.43
C VAL A 174 6.20 -13.46 1.42
N LEU A 175 4.98 -12.95 1.37
CA LEU A 175 4.66 -11.52 1.34
C LEU A 175 3.95 -11.13 2.63
N ALA A 176 4.30 -9.99 3.20
CA ALA A 176 3.62 -9.42 4.35
C ALA A 176 3.34 -7.94 4.12
N THR A 177 2.12 -7.49 4.45
CA THR A 177 1.79 -6.06 4.53
C THR A 177 1.55 -5.68 5.99
N ASP A 178 1.90 -4.45 6.35
CA ASP A 178 1.52 -3.91 7.65
C ASP A 178 0.01 -3.61 7.74
N PRO A 179 -0.54 -3.25 8.90
CA PRO A 179 -1.99 -3.15 9.07
C PRO A 179 -2.70 -2.13 8.17
N ASP A 180 -2.07 -1.00 7.82
CA ASP A 180 -2.63 -0.03 6.88
C ASP A 180 -2.14 -0.23 5.43
N ALA A 181 -1.37 -1.31 5.20
CA ALA A 181 -0.96 -1.82 3.90
C ALA A 181 -0.16 -0.82 3.04
N ASP A 182 0.62 0.06 3.67
CA ASP A 182 1.53 0.98 2.99
C ASP A 182 2.97 0.46 2.92
N ARG A 183 3.26 -0.70 3.55
CA ARG A 183 4.55 -1.39 3.53
C ARG A 183 4.42 -2.79 2.97
N LEU A 184 5.54 -3.29 2.42
CA LEU A 184 5.67 -4.66 1.93
C LEU A 184 6.98 -5.27 2.43
N GLY A 185 6.88 -6.36 3.15
CA GLY A 185 8.00 -7.25 3.46
C GLY A 185 7.98 -8.49 2.56
N VAL A 186 9.14 -8.98 2.21
CA VAL A 186 9.30 -10.09 1.25
C VAL A 186 10.36 -11.07 1.73
N TYR A 187 10.03 -12.37 1.70
CA TYR A 187 11.00 -13.45 1.75
C TYR A 187 10.94 -14.25 0.45
N VAL A 188 12.11 -14.63 -0.05
CA VAL A 188 12.24 -15.45 -1.24
C VAL A 188 12.93 -16.77 -0.90
N LYS A 189 12.51 -17.85 -1.56
CA LYS A 189 13.15 -19.15 -1.44
C LYS A 189 14.35 -19.22 -2.37
N ASP A 190 15.52 -19.54 -1.84
CA ASP A 190 16.70 -19.88 -2.64
C ASP A 190 16.49 -21.25 -3.31
N ALA A 191 16.48 -21.26 -4.64
CA ALA A 191 16.25 -22.48 -5.41
C ALA A 191 17.36 -23.55 -5.24
N LYS A 192 18.55 -23.15 -4.77
CA LYS A 192 19.69 -24.07 -4.59
C LYS A 192 19.69 -24.70 -3.20
N THR A 193 19.42 -23.89 -2.17
CA THR A 193 19.49 -24.34 -0.77
C THR A 193 18.12 -24.73 -0.21
N GLY A 194 17.03 -24.20 -0.79
CA GLY A 194 15.68 -24.33 -0.25
C GLY A 194 15.40 -23.43 0.96
N GLU A 195 16.36 -22.60 1.35
CA GLU A 195 16.21 -21.67 2.48
C GLU A 195 15.49 -20.40 2.06
N TYR A 196 14.84 -19.73 3.02
CA TYR A 196 14.13 -18.48 2.81
C TYR A 196 14.99 -17.30 3.29
N HIS A 197 15.17 -16.31 2.44
CA HIS A 197 15.96 -15.12 2.71
C HIS A 197 15.09 -13.85 2.62
N PRO A 198 15.23 -12.92 3.58
CA PRO A 198 14.52 -11.64 3.52
C PRO A 198 15.12 -10.75 2.43
N LEU A 199 14.24 -10.04 1.72
CA LEU A 199 14.62 -8.88 0.93
C LEU A 199 14.33 -7.63 1.79
N THR A 200 15.38 -6.84 2.06
CA THR A 200 15.18 -5.57 2.75
C THR A 200 14.35 -4.60 1.90
N GLY A 201 13.72 -3.59 2.51
CA GLY A 201 12.98 -2.56 1.77
C GLY A 201 13.80 -1.92 0.65
N ASN A 202 15.09 -1.64 0.90
CA ASN A 202 15.99 -1.10 -0.11
C ASN A 202 16.27 -2.09 -1.25
N MET A 203 16.43 -3.38 -0.96
CA MET A 203 16.60 -4.41 -2.00
C MET A 203 15.34 -4.54 -2.85
N SER A 204 14.18 -4.65 -2.22
CA SER A 204 12.90 -4.73 -2.93
C SER A 204 12.64 -3.48 -3.77
N GLY A 205 12.88 -2.29 -3.22
CA GLY A 205 12.75 -1.03 -3.94
C GLY A 205 13.67 -0.93 -5.15
N SER A 206 14.94 -1.34 -5.01
CA SER A 206 15.90 -1.33 -6.13
C SER A 206 15.49 -2.31 -7.23
N LEU A 207 15.06 -3.53 -6.86
CA LEU A 207 14.59 -4.53 -7.82
C LEU A 207 13.34 -4.06 -8.56
N LEU A 208 12.37 -3.47 -7.84
CA LEU A 208 11.15 -2.95 -8.45
C LEU A 208 11.45 -1.77 -9.39
N CYS A 209 12.34 -0.86 -8.99
CA CYS A 209 12.75 0.27 -9.81
C CYS A 209 13.40 -0.21 -11.11
N ASP A 210 14.41 -1.07 -11.02
CA ASP A 210 15.08 -1.65 -12.19
C ASP A 210 14.10 -2.37 -13.12
N TYR A 211 13.23 -3.21 -12.54
CA TYR A 211 12.24 -3.95 -13.31
C TYR A 211 11.24 -3.04 -14.03
N VAL A 212 10.64 -2.09 -13.31
CA VAL A 212 9.61 -1.20 -13.89
C VAL A 212 10.21 -0.31 -14.97
N LEU A 213 11.36 0.31 -14.70
CA LEU A 213 12.04 1.17 -15.69
C LEU A 213 12.50 0.37 -16.90
N GLY A 214 13.12 -0.79 -16.70
CA GLY A 214 13.55 -1.67 -17.78
C GLY A 214 12.39 -2.13 -18.67
N GLN A 215 11.24 -2.50 -18.07
CA GLN A 215 10.04 -2.90 -18.83
C GLN A 215 9.42 -1.71 -19.59
N LYS A 216 9.38 -0.52 -18.98
CA LYS A 216 8.90 0.70 -19.64
C LYS A 216 9.79 1.09 -20.80
N GLN A 217 11.11 1.04 -20.63
CA GLN A 217 12.09 1.29 -21.68
C GLN A 217 11.91 0.31 -22.84
N ALA A 218 11.86 -0.99 -22.56
CA ALA A 218 11.68 -2.02 -23.56
C ALA A 218 10.37 -1.84 -24.38
N LYS A 219 9.33 -1.27 -23.76
CA LYS A 219 8.05 -0.97 -24.44
C LYS A 219 8.02 0.39 -25.15
N GLY A 220 9.12 1.14 -25.16
CA GLY A 220 9.17 2.48 -25.74
C GLY A 220 8.33 3.53 -25.02
N LEU A 221 7.99 3.28 -23.75
CA LEU A 221 7.17 4.17 -22.93
C LEU A 221 7.96 5.33 -22.31
N GLU A 222 9.30 5.39 -22.52
CA GLU A 222 10.12 6.55 -22.08
C GLU A 222 9.63 7.86 -22.68
N LYS A 223 9.31 7.86 -23.98
CA LYS A 223 8.79 9.06 -24.66
C LYS A 223 7.44 9.53 -24.11
N GLN A 224 6.68 8.58 -23.55
CA GLN A 224 5.40 8.92 -22.91
C GLN A 224 5.65 9.57 -21.56
N ALA A 225 6.59 9.09 -20.76
CA ALA A 225 6.99 9.72 -19.50
C ALA A 225 7.56 11.13 -19.72
N GLU A 226 8.43 11.33 -20.72
CA GLU A 226 8.94 12.67 -21.07
C GLU A 226 7.84 13.63 -21.55
N ALA A 227 6.86 13.11 -22.32
CA ALA A 227 5.72 13.91 -22.76
C ALA A 227 4.78 14.28 -21.61
N GLU A 228 4.62 13.36 -20.66
CA GLU A 228 3.83 13.51 -19.45
C GLU A 228 4.51 14.49 -18.47
N GLU A 229 5.85 14.41 -18.30
CA GLU A 229 6.64 15.37 -17.53
C GLU A 229 6.50 16.79 -18.08
N LYS A 230 6.59 16.94 -19.41
CA LYS A 230 6.43 18.22 -20.08
C LYS A 230 5.00 18.77 -19.96
N ALA A 231 4.00 17.90 -19.89
CA ALA A 231 2.61 18.28 -19.63
C ALA A 231 2.41 18.75 -18.17
N ALA A 232 3.07 18.14 -17.21
CA ALA A 232 3.07 18.53 -15.81
C ALA A 232 3.74 19.91 -15.60
N GLU A 233 4.88 20.16 -16.25
CA GLU A 233 5.56 21.48 -16.24
C GLU A 233 4.71 22.62 -16.85
N THR A 234 3.79 22.27 -17.75
CA THR A 234 2.88 23.24 -18.40
C THR A 234 1.53 23.40 -17.68
N GLY A 235 1.34 22.80 -16.51
CA GLY A 235 0.15 22.95 -15.67
C GLY A 235 -1.03 22.04 -16.05
N ALA A 236 -0.79 20.98 -16.81
CA ALA A 236 -1.77 19.91 -16.99
C ALA A 236 -1.88 19.08 -15.69
N LYS A 237 -3.10 18.90 -15.19
CA LYS A 237 -3.38 18.23 -13.91
C LYS A 237 -3.21 16.69 -14.00
N GLU A 238 -1.99 16.21 -14.12
CA GLU A 238 -1.71 14.78 -13.97
C GLU A 238 -0.49 14.61 -13.07
N THR A 239 -0.65 13.88 -11.98
CA THR A 239 0.41 13.62 -10.99
C THR A 239 1.17 12.37 -11.38
N PHE A 240 2.47 12.50 -11.64
CA PHE A 240 3.37 11.37 -11.89
C PHE A 240 4.32 11.17 -10.72
N VAL A 241 4.53 9.91 -10.35
CA VAL A 241 5.55 9.52 -9.37
C VAL A 241 6.77 9.04 -10.14
N TYR A 242 7.87 9.80 -10.05
CA TYR A 242 9.16 9.40 -10.61
C TYR A 242 10.04 8.81 -9.51
N ALA A 243 10.62 7.64 -9.76
CA ALA A 243 11.73 7.12 -8.97
C ALA A 243 13.03 7.43 -9.73
N ALA A 244 13.83 8.35 -9.24
CA ALA A 244 15.17 8.58 -9.75
C ALA A 244 16.18 7.85 -8.88
N VAL A 245 17.06 7.06 -9.49
CA VAL A 245 18.21 6.47 -8.84
C VAL A 245 19.41 7.39 -9.10
N ASP A 246 19.95 7.99 -8.03
CA ASP A 246 21.22 8.73 -8.11
C ASP A 246 22.36 7.71 -8.13
N PRO A 247 23.10 7.57 -9.25
CA PRO A 247 24.17 6.59 -9.37
C PRO A 247 25.38 6.87 -8.46
N ASP A 248 25.51 8.09 -7.93
CA ASP A 248 26.62 8.49 -7.06
C ASP A 248 26.29 8.37 -5.57
N ARG A 249 25.04 8.02 -5.22
CA ARG A 249 24.60 7.76 -3.85
C ARG A 249 24.09 6.34 -3.74
N ALA A 250 24.84 5.51 -3.06
CA ALA A 250 24.49 4.10 -2.82
C ALA A 250 23.16 3.88 -2.06
N TYR A 251 22.51 4.95 -1.55
CA TYR A 251 21.27 4.90 -0.80
C TYR A 251 20.49 6.21 -1.04
N GLY A 252 19.41 6.15 -1.77
CA GLY A 252 18.47 7.27 -1.84
C GLY A 252 17.49 7.13 -3.00
N PHE A 253 16.27 6.73 -2.70
CA PHE A 253 15.15 6.96 -3.61
C PHE A 253 14.65 8.37 -3.36
N VAL A 254 14.66 9.19 -4.39
CA VAL A 254 13.93 10.47 -4.39
C VAL A 254 12.63 10.20 -5.14
N ALA A 255 11.54 10.07 -4.40
CA ALA A 255 10.21 10.18 -4.99
C ALA A 255 9.92 11.68 -5.12
N VAL A 256 9.89 12.21 -6.34
CA VAL A 256 9.42 13.56 -6.61
C VAL A 256 7.95 13.44 -7.01
N ALA A 257 7.05 13.86 -6.12
CA ALA A 257 5.67 14.11 -6.48
C ALA A 257 5.61 15.54 -7.04
N ALA A 258 5.40 15.68 -8.34
CA ALA A 258 5.02 16.95 -8.93
C ALA A 258 3.49 17.08 -8.84
N GLY A 259 3.03 18.11 -8.11
CA GLY A 259 1.63 18.52 -8.02
C GLY A 259 1.27 19.51 -9.09
#